data_fc5a049fcf64abcf29a8048b400402aa
#
_entry.id   fc5a049fcf64abcf29a8048b400402aa
#
_cell.length_a   1.000
_cell.length_b   1.000
_cell.length_c   1.000
_cell.angle_alpha   90.00
_cell.angle_beta   90.00
_cell.angle_gamma   90.00
#
_symmetry.space_group_name_H-M   'P 1'
#
loop_
_entity.id
_entity.type
_entity.pdbx_description
1 polymer ?
#
loop_
_entity_poly.entity_id
_entity_poly.type
_entity_poly.pdbx_seq_one_letter_code
_entity_poly.pdbx_strand_id
1 'polypeptide(L)'
;MLRRETAVARSLDFVEIQNNEATAAVASIEDAAACDERADALVIGLLTRVMRRRGTIATALDYVRSLARDTRANCWELAERAGHGLPYRMQGLLGKSRWRWEDLRDLLPGLAQDVLGGDPGDGIGPGLAIDETADLRKGNSTACVAPQHAGVTGKIENCVTWVFSALVTASGQAWADFDAYMPDCWAKDQGRREKAGIPEGLSFATKPELAIAQVRRLVAGGLRVLWAAADEVYGRSGEFRAALRGLGLSYVVIIPCDYQVTFARNKVTRADQAVSEAVFEQRSAGNGTKGPRYADWALLGTKDPRELLLIRRLPDRGKNQYTYYLCHAAEGRPATLTYFITIAGSRWPAETTFRTGKDAFGWDQSQARTWNAICRHTALTALAQLRTAAARAALTGCRVLPAAVPAVPGTAPVPEEPAVNPDDLQIHTGDAPLPATGGLPCPPGIPPITLSHAETSKITRLARDWKQGLLTRARLAFHLRWSAWRRRHQARARWHHYSARLAALAR
;
A
#
# COMPACT_ATOMS: atom_id res chain seq x y z
N MET A 1 42.04 2.85 -7.10
CA MET A 1 41.56 3.87 -6.12
C MET A 1 40.18 4.37 -6.45
N LEU A 2 39.92 4.94 -7.60
CA LEU A 2 38.57 5.46 -8.01
C LEU A 2 37.38 4.48 -7.85
N ARG A 3 37.59 3.15 -8.06
CA ARG A 3 36.50 2.17 -7.90
C ARG A 3 36.16 1.88 -6.43
N ARG A 4 37.10 2.07 -5.51
CA ARG A 4 36.83 1.92 -4.05
C ARG A 4 36.12 3.14 -3.50
N GLU A 5 36.43 4.34 -3.97
CA GLU A 5 35.75 5.59 -3.56
C GLU A 5 34.30 5.62 -4.01
N THR A 6 34.00 5.14 -5.24
CA THR A 6 32.61 5.03 -5.72
C THR A 6 31.79 3.98 -4.95
N ALA A 7 32.39 2.89 -4.49
CA ALA A 7 31.67 1.88 -3.69
C ALA A 7 31.40 2.39 -2.26
N VAL A 8 32.37 3.13 -1.67
CA VAL A 8 32.19 3.75 -0.36
C VAL A 8 31.15 4.90 -0.42
N ALA A 9 31.21 5.76 -1.45
CA ALA A 9 30.21 6.80 -1.65
C ALA A 9 28.80 6.22 -1.80
N ARG A 10 28.62 5.17 -2.63
CA ARG A 10 27.32 4.46 -2.76
C ARG A 10 26.84 3.79 -1.47
N SER A 11 27.77 3.32 -0.63
CA SER A 11 27.45 2.78 0.68
C SER A 11 27.01 3.88 1.66
N LEU A 12 27.64 5.04 1.60
CA LEU A 12 27.25 6.24 2.37
C LEU A 12 25.88 6.77 1.94
N ASP A 13 25.61 6.84 0.64
CA ASP A 13 24.29 7.22 0.10
C ASP A 13 23.17 6.29 0.60
N PHE A 14 23.44 4.99 0.68
CA PHE A 14 22.46 4.03 1.22
C PHE A 14 22.22 4.24 2.72
N VAL A 15 23.25 4.52 3.48
CA VAL A 15 23.16 4.84 4.91
C VAL A 15 22.46 6.19 5.12
N GLU A 16 22.74 7.16 4.27
CA GLU A 16 22.15 8.49 4.33
C GLU A 16 20.68 8.51 3.96
N ILE A 17 20.25 7.75 2.95
CA ILE A 17 18.84 7.53 2.62
C ILE A 17 18.09 6.84 3.78
N GLN A 18 18.77 5.94 4.51
CA GLN A 18 18.20 5.32 5.71
C GLN A 18 18.22 6.27 6.93
N ASN A 19 19.12 7.25 6.97
CA ASN A 19 19.23 8.21 8.07
C ASN A 19 18.15 9.29 8.05
N ASN A 20 17.65 9.68 6.88
CA ASN A 20 16.54 10.63 6.75
C ASN A 20 15.18 10.03 7.16
N GLU A 21 15.10 8.73 7.28
CA GLU A 21 14.02 8.10 7.98
C GLU A 21 14.27 8.23 9.47
N ALA A 22 13.97 9.38 10.02
CA ALA A 22 13.98 9.62 11.46
C ALA A 22 13.09 8.60 12.16
N THR A 23 13.62 7.49 12.29
CA THR A 23 13.05 6.32 12.81
C THR A 23 13.32 6.25 14.26
N ALA A 24 12.97 7.34 14.93
CA ALA A 24 12.79 7.22 16.34
C ALA A 24 11.92 5.98 16.54
N ALA A 25 12.43 5.00 17.24
CA ALA A 25 11.59 4.08 17.95
C ALA A 25 10.51 4.94 18.61
N VAL A 26 9.28 4.45 18.69
CA VAL A 26 8.26 5.11 19.49
C VAL A 26 8.89 5.57 20.80
N ALA A 27 8.98 6.88 20.98
CA ALA A 27 9.82 7.45 22.02
C ALA A 27 9.27 7.11 23.40
N SER A 28 7.94 7.04 23.54
CA SER A 28 7.30 6.71 24.82
C SER A 28 6.01 5.90 24.64
N ILE A 29 5.52 5.37 25.74
CA ILE A 29 4.22 4.69 25.82
C ILE A 29 3.09 5.69 25.56
N GLU A 30 3.23 6.88 26.08
CA GLU A 30 2.29 7.99 25.96
C GLU A 30 2.16 8.43 24.49
N ASP A 31 3.28 8.54 23.77
CA ASP A 31 3.29 8.84 22.34
C ASP A 31 2.54 7.78 21.54
N ALA A 32 2.77 6.48 21.85
CA ALA A 32 2.08 5.40 21.17
C ALA A 32 0.55 5.47 21.38
N ALA A 33 0.12 5.78 22.59
CA ALA A 33 -1.29 5.92 22.93
C ALA A 33 -1.91 7.16 22.27
N ALA A 34 -1.23 8.31 22.31
CA ALA A 34 -1.69 9.53 21.66
C ALA A 34 -1.78 9.38 20.13
N CYS A 35 -0.88 8.62 19.51
CA CYS A 35 -0.94 8.31 18.07
C CYS A 35 -2.13 7.42 17.73
N ASP A 36 -2.46 6.44 18.55
CA ASP A 36 -3.62 5.57 18.35
C ASP A 36 -4.93 6.38 18.45
N GLU A 37 -5.05 7.26 19.43
CA GLU A 37 -6.21 8.14 19.61
C GLU A 37 -6.39 9.11 18.45
N ARG A 38 -5.30 9.74 17.99
CA ARG A 38 -5.35 10.63 16.82
C ARG A 38 -5.77 9.89 15.56
N ALA A 39 -5.27 8.66 15.34
CA ALA A 39 -5.67 7.85 14.21
C ALA A 39 -7.15 7.44 14.30
N ASP A 40 -7.67 7.15 15.51
CA ASP A 40 -9.08 6.89 15.72
C ASP A 40 -9.95 8.13 15.48
N ALA A 41 -9.50 9.30 15.92
CA ALA A 41 -10.22 10.56 15.69
C ALA A 41 -10.40 10.85 14.19
N LEU A 42 -9.37 10.58 13.36
CA LEU A 42 -9.48 10.69 11.90
C LEU A 42 -10.54 9.72 11.34
N VAL A 43 -10.52 8.46 11.78
CA VAL A 43 -11.52 7.46 11.37
C VAL A 43 -12.93 7.87 11.77
N ILE A 44 -13.13 8.30 13.02
CA ILE A 44 -14.41 8.79 13.52
C ILE A 44 -14.90 9.98 12.68
N GLY A 45 -14.02 10.92 12.38
CA GLY A 45 -14.32 12.08 11.55
C GLY A 45 -14.87 11.70 10.16
N LEU A 46 -14.31 10.68 9.50
CA LEU A 46 -14.85 10.16 8.24
C LEU A 46 -16.18 9.42 8.45
N LEU A 47 -16.24 8.52 9.43
CA LEU A 47 -17.44 7.72 9.67
C LEU A 47 -18.66 8.57 10.03
N THR A 48 -18.49 9.70 10.72
CA THR A 48 -19.57 10.64 11.04
C THR A 48 -20.14 11.34 9.81
N ARG A 49 -19.36 11.48 8.75
CA ARG A 49 -19.83 12.04 7.46
C ARG A 49 -20.69 11.06 6.66
N VAL A 50 -20.48 9.75 6.89
CA VAL A 50 -21.12 8.65 6.14
C VAL A 50 -22.26 8.01 6.92
N MET A 51 -22.16 7.95 8.25
CA MET A 51 -23.07 7.22 9.12
C MET A 51 -23.77 8.16 10.10
N ARG A 52 -25.11 8.06 10.18
CA ARG A 52 -25.91 8.94 11.05
C ARG A 52 -26.06 8.45 12.48
N ARG A 53 -26.00 7.12 12.71
CA ARG A 53 -26.29 6.52 14.02
C ARG A 53 -24.99 6.28 14.80
N ARG A 54 -24.88 6.82 16.04
CA ARG A 54 -23.72 6.64 16.92
C ARG A 54 -23.34 5.16 17.10
N GLY A 55 -24.31 4.27 17.28
CA GLY A 55 -24.04 2.84 17.43
C GLY A 55 -23.46 2.18 16.17
N THR A 56 -23.81 2.68 14.96
CA THR A 56 -23.21 2.21 13.71
C THR A 56 -21.78 2.71 13.57
N ILE A 57 -21.51 3.97 13.94
CA ILE A 57 -20.16 4.56 13.94
C ILE A 57 -19.25 3.80 14.91
N ALA A 58 -19.71 3.55 16.14
CA ALA A 58 -18.96 2.78 17.13
C ALA A 58 -18.64 1.36 16.62
N THR A 59 -19.63 0.66 16.05
CA THR A 59 -19.41 -0.67 15.47
C THR A 59 -18.44 -0.63 14.29
N ALA A 60 -18.48 0.39 13.44
CA ALA A 60 -17.56 0.56 12.32
C ALA A 60 -16.13 0.84 12.81
N LEU A 61 -15.95 1.66 13.84
CA LEU A 61 -14.66 1.89 14.48
C LEU A 61 -14.10 0.59 15.08
N ASP A 62 -14.93 -0.18 15.80
CA ASP A 62 -14.55 -1.48 16.33
C ASP A 62 -14.15 -2.45 15.22
N TYR A 63 -14.88 -2.45 14.09
CA TYR A 63 -14.56 -3.23 12.90
C TYR A 63 -13.18 -2.86 12.36
N VAL A 64 -12.94 -1.59 12.10
CA VAL A 64 -11.67 -1.04 11.58
C VAL A 64 -10.49 -1.36 12.51
N ARG A 65 -10.66 -1.15 13.81
CA ARG A 65 -9.66 -1.48 14.84
C ARG A 65 -9.37 -2.98 14.89
N SER A 66 -10.39 -3.79 14.65
CA SER A 66 -10.30 -5.24 14.72
C SER A 66 -9.71 -5.87 13.47
N LEU A 67 -9.70 -5.24 12.31
CA LEU A 67 -9.06 -5.74 11.09
C LEU A 67 -7.53 -5.82 11.20
N ALA A 68 -6.90 -4.90 11.93
CA ALA A 68 -5.43 -4.81 12.04
C ALA A 68 -4.86 -5.86 13.02
N ARG A 69 -4.25 -7.00 12.51
CA ARG A 69 -4.05 -8.11 13.39
C ARG A 69 -3.37 -9.42 12.99
N ASP A 70 -3.39 -10.38 13.91
CA ASP A 70 -2.78 -11.71 13.87
C ASP A 70 -3.79 -12.88 13.71
N THR A 71 -5.09 -12.63 13.51
CA THR A 71 -6.14 -13.64 13.40
C THR A 71 -7.07 -13.38 12.22
N ARG A 72 -7.99 -14.32 11.92
CA ARG A 72 -8.89 -14.23 10.76
C ARG A 72 -9.85 -13.04 10.84
N ALA A 73 -10.12 -12.41 9.69
CA ALA A 73 -10.98 -11.23 9.58
C ALA A 73 -12.44 -11.59 9.22
N ASN A 74 -13.01 -12.60 9.84
CA ASN A 74 -14.45 -12.86 9.75
C ASN A 74 -15.21 -12.17 10.88
N CYS A 75 -16.52 -11.95 10.72
CA CYS A 75 -17.34 -11.20 11.69
C CYS A 75 -17.39 -11.82 13.09
N TRP A 76 -17.16 -13.12 13.25
CA TRP A 76 -17.10 -13.77 14.55
C TRP A 76 -15.87 -13.36 15.33
N GLU A 77 -14.71 -13.56 14.73
CA GLU A 77 -13.43 -13.23 15.36
C GLU A 77 -13.23 -11.70 15.52
N LEU A 78 -13.77 -10.90 14.57
CA LEU A 78 -13.77 -9.45 14.71
C LEU A 78 -14.65 -9.00 15.90
N ALA A 79 -15.81 -9.62 16.09
CA ALA A 79 -16.72 -9.32 17.20
C ALA A 79 -16.11 -9.71 18.55
N GLU A 80 -15.59 -10.94 18.67
CA GLU A 80 -14.90 -11.43 19.87
C GLU A 80 -13.77 -10.48 20.28
N ARG A 81 -12.97 -10.04 19.34
CA ARG A 81 -11.86 -9.16 19.57
C ARG A 81 -12.29 -7.74 19.97
N ALA A 82 -13.41 -7.26 19.46
CA ALA A 82 -14.00 -5.99 19.85
C ALA A 82 -14.73 -6.08 21.21
N GLY A 83 -14.76 -7.25 21.85
CA GLY A 83 -15.47 -7.48 23.10
C GLY A 83 -16.97 -7.59 22.95
N HIS A 84 -17.46 -7.86 21.72
CA HIS A 84 -18.89 -8.10 21.49
C HIS A 84 -19.22 -9.57 21.79
N GLY A 85 -20.27 -9.84 22.57
CA GLY A 85 -20.68 -11.19 22.88
C GLY A 85 -21.20 -12.01 21.68
N LEU A 86 -21.60 -11.34 20.58
CA LEU A 86 -22.17 -11.97 19.38
C LEU A 86 -21.75 -11.22 18.10
N PRO A 87 -21.63 -11.90 16.95
CA PRO A 87 -21.17 -11.31 15.70
C PRO A 87 -22.21 -10.42 15.00
N TYR A 88 -23.44 -10.39 15.47
CA TYR A 88 -24.57 -9.77 14.76
C TYR A 88 -24.39 -8.27 14.48
N ARG A 89 -23.68 -7.54 15.36
CA ARG A 89 -23.39 -6.11 15.12
C ARG A 89 -22.45 -5.94 13.93
N MET A 90 -21.38 -6.74 13.83
CA MET A 90 -20.44 -6.73 12.72
C MET A 90 -21.10 -7.19 11.41
N GLN A 91 -21.90 -8.27 11.46
CA GLN A 91 -22.68 -8.74 10.30
C GLN A 91 -23.71 -7.70 9.87
N GLY A 92 -24.40 -7.07 10.83
CA GLY A 92 -25.36 -5.99 10.58
C GLY A 92 -24.73 -4.76 9.94
N LEU A 93 -23.53 -4.40 10.36
CA LEU A 93 -22.75 -3.30 9.76
C LEU A 93 -22.53 -3.52 8.26
N LEU A 94 -22.15 -4.73 7.86
CA LEU A 94 -21.90 -5.07 6.46
C LEU A 94 -23.21 -5.28 5.65
N GLY A 95 -24.22 -5.96 6.22
CA GLY A 95 -25.36 -6.42 5.46
C GLY A 95 -26.61 -5.54 5.56
N LYS A 96 -26.96 -5.09 6.77
CA LYS A 96 -28.28 -4.50 7.07
C LYS A 96 -28.28 -3.02 7.38
N SER A 97 -27.15 -2.45 7.81
CA SER A 97 -27.07 -1.03 8.18
C SER A 97 -27.26 -0.13 6.97
N ARG A 98 -27.92 1.02 7.20
CA ARG A 98 -28.23 1.99 6.14
C ARG A 98 -27.10 3.01 6.00
N TRP A 99 -26.03 2.64 5.35
CA TRP A 99 -24.95 3.53 4.93
C TRP A 99 -24.42 3.09 3.57
N ARG A 100 -23.95 4.04 2.78
CA ARG A 100 -23.43 3.81 1.44
C ARG A 100 -21.91 3.66 1.50
N TRP A 101 -21.41 2.56 0.96
CA TRP A 101 -19.97 2.31 0.91
C TRP A 101 -19.27 3.28 -0.07
N GLU A 102 -19.99 3.72 -1.11
CA GLU A 102 -19.52 4.71 -2.07
C GLU A 102 -19.16 6.02 -1.36
N ASP A 103 -20.00 6.49 -0.43
CA ASP A 103 -19.75 7.71 0.32
C ASP A 103 -18.45 7.61 1.15
N LEU A 104 -18.14 6.43 1.70
CA LEU A 104 -16.88 6.19 2.39
C LEU A 104 -15.72 6.11 1.39
N ARG A 105 -15.87 5.34 0.31
CA ARG A 105 -14.85 5.20 -0.74
C ARG A 105 -14.41 6.57 -1.27
N ASP A 106 -15.36 7.45 -1.55
CA ASP A 106 -15.11 8.77 -2.14
C ASP A 106 -14.40 9.74 -1.16
N LEU A 107 -14.39 9.45 0.13
CA LEU A 107 -13.65 10.19 1.15
C LEU A 107 -12.22 9.66 1.39
N LEU A 108 -11.94 8.39 1.04
CA LEU A 108 -10.63 7.78 1.27
C LEU A 108 -9.47 8.52 0.58
N PRO A 109 -9.60 9.00 -0.68
CA PRO A 109 -8.51 9.68 -1.37
C PRO A 109 -8.04 10.95 -0.67
N GLY A 110 -8.98 11.76 -0.16
CA GLY A 110 -8.66 12.96 0.62
C GLY A 110 -7.87 12.62 1.88
N LEU A 111 -8.35 11.64 2.67
CA LEU A 111 -7.62 11.16 3.84
C LEU A 111 -6.26 10.59 3.47
N ALA A 112 -6.15 9.82 2.39
CA ALA A 112 -4.89 9.26 1.93
C ALA A 112 -3.89 10.37 1.60
N GLN A 113 -4.34 11.42 0.91
CA GLN A 113 -3.51 12.59 0.59
C GLN A 113 -3.07 13.35 1.84
N ASP A 114 -3.96 13.53 2.82
CA ASP A 114 -3.65 14.19 4.08
C ASP A 114 -2.64 13.40 4.92
N VAL A 115 -2.80 12.09 5.00
CA VAL A 115 -1.96 11.19 5.79
C VAL A 115 -0.59 10.93 5.16
N LEU A 116 -0.57 10.61 3.86
CA LEU A 116 0.65 10.22 3.15
C LEU A 116 1.40 11.41 2.55
N GLY A 117 0.70 12.53 2.39
CA GLY A 117 1.25 13.74 1.84
C GLY A 117 1.53 13.71 0.35
N GLY A 118 1.82 14.88 -0.15
CA GLY A 118 2.10 15.12 -1.56
C GLY A 118 3.42 15.84 -1.80
N ASP A 119 4.36 15.78 -0.85
CA ASP A 119 5.67 16.40 -1.07
C ASP A 119 6.48 15.55 -2.05
N PRO A 120 6.95 16.13 -3.16
CA PRO A 120 7.73 15.44 -4.19
C PRO A 120 9.19 15.21 -3.78
N GLY A 121 9.47 14.84 -2.53
CA GLY A 121 10.82 14.60 -2.03
C GLY A 121 11.64 13.56 -2.81
N ASP A 122 10.99 12.79 -3.68
CA ASP A 122 11.60 11.83 -4.61
C ASP A 122 11.73 12.37 -6.06
N GLY A 123 11.32 13.60 -6.31
CA GLY A 123 11.36 14.23 -7.62
C GLY A 123 10.26 13.83 -8.61
N ILE A 124 9.48 12.77 -8.33
CA ILE A 124 8.37 12.33 -9.19
C ILE A 124 7.01 12.74 -8.65
N GLY A 125 6.90 13.00 -7.34
CA GLY A 125 5.67 13.33 -6.62
C GLY A 125 4.67 12.17 -6.53
N PRO A 126 3.45 12.44 -6.02
CA PRO A 126 2.44 11.41 -5.81
C PRO A 126 1.91 10.85 -7.13
N GLY A 127 1.58 9.56 -7.13
CA GLY A 127 1.02 8.90 -8.30
C GLY A 127 0.09 7.75 -7.94
N LEU A 128 -0.46 7.12 -8.97
CA LEU A 128 -1.35 5.97 -8.84
C LEU A 128 -0.66 4.71 -9.36
N ALA A 129 -0.70 3.65 -8.56
CA ALA A 129 -0.41 2.32 -9.03
C ALA A 129 -1.72 1.55 -9.17
N ILE A 130 -2.01 1.08 -10.39
CA ILE A 130 -3.26 0.42 -10.74
C ILE A 130 -2.97 -1.04 -11.04
N ASP A 131 -3.72 -1.91 -10.39
CA ASP A 131 -3.54 -3.35 -10.53
C ASP A 131 -4.80 -4.08 -10.07
N GLU A 132 -4.89 -5.37 -10.35
CA GLU A 132 -5.97 -6.21 -9.87
C GLU A 132 -5.50 -7.25 -8.86
N THR A 133 -6.44 -7.70 -8.04
CA THR A 133 -6.21 -8.83 -7.15
C THR A 133 -7.45 -9.69 -7.01
N ALA A 134 -7.23 -11.01 -6.88
CA ALA A 134 -8.29 -11.98 -6.69
C ALA A 134 -8.56 -12.22 -5.21
N ASP A 135 -9.84 -12.26 -4.87
CA ASP A 135 -10.39 -12.70 -3.61
C ASP A 135 -10.98 -14.09 -3.81
N LEU A 136 -10.28 -15.14 -3.35
CA LEU A 136 -10.66 -16.52 -3.56
C LEU A 136 -11.92 -16.86 -2.78
N ARG A 137 -12.90 -17.48 -3.45
CA ARG A 137 -14.20 -17.79 -2.85
C ARG A 137 -14.60 -19.25 -3.04
N LYS A 138 -15.25 -19.83 -2.04
CA LYS A 138 -15.89 -21.12 -2.15
C LYS A 138 -17.36 -20.94 -2.54
N GLY A 139 -17.84 -21.77 -3.48
CA GLY A 139 -19.21 -21.69 -3.97
C GLY A 139 -19.46 -20.55 -4.94
N ASN A 140 -20.71 -20.41 -5.39
CA ASN A 140 -21.13 -19.54 -6.49
C ASN A 140 -22.07 -18.38 -6.09
N SER A 141 -22.31 -18.19 -4.80
CA SER A 141 -23.30 -17.22 -4.30
C SER A 141 -22.73 -15.84 -3.95
N THR A 142 -21.41 -15.67 -3.96
CA THR A 142 -20.81 -14.35 -3.72
C THR A 142 -20.99 -13.49 -4.96
N ALA A 143 -21.39 -12.23 -4.79
CA ALA A 143 -21.53 -11.29 -5.89
C ALA A 143 -20.25 -11.25 -6.75
N CYS A 144 -20.41 -11.32 -8.07
CA CYS A 144 -19.34 -11.31 -9.08
C CYS A 144 -18.36 -12.49 -9.05
N VAL A 145 -18.63 -13.56 -8.26
CA VAL A 145 -17.76 -14.73 -8.22
C VAL A 145 -17.86 -15.54 -9.52
N ALA A 146 -16.71 -15.89 -10.08
CA ALA A 146 -16.59 -16.76 -11.23
C ALA A 146 -15.19 -17.42 -11.28
N PRO A 147 -15.01 -18.53 -12.05
CA PRO A 147 -13.68 -19.02 -12.39
C PRO A 147 -12.92 -17.96 -13.20
N GLN A 148 -11.81 -17.44 -12.65
CA GLN A 148 -10.98 -16.42 -13.24
C GLN A 148 -9.51 -16.71 -12.93
N HIS A 149 -8.58 -16.15 -13.72
CA HIS A 149 -7.17 -16.25 -13.43
C HIS A 149 -6.85 -15.49 -12.12
N ALA A 150 -6.33 -16.20 -11.14
CA ALA A 150 -5.90 -15.64 -9.85
C ALA A 150 -4.37 -15.56 -9.81
N GLY A 151 -3.80 -14.35 -9.89
CA GLY A 151 -2.35 -14.14 -9.87
C GLY A 151 -1.68 -14.71 -8.61
N VAL A 152 -2.40 -14.82 -7.50
CA VAL A 152 -1.90 -15.40 -6.24
C VAL A 152 -1.56 -16.89 -6.38
N THR A 153 -2.35 -17.65 -7.13
CA THR A 153 -2.14 -19.09 -7.34
C THR A 153 -1.55 -19.41 -8.70
N GLY A 154 -1.54 -18.45 -9.63
CA GLY A 154 -1.13 -18.66 -11.03
C GLY A 154 -2.08 -19.57 -11.81
N LYS A 155 -3.30 -19.80 -11.32
CA LYS A 155 -4.29 -20.73 -11.88
C LYS A 155 -5.65 -20.06 -12.06
N ILE A 156 -6.55 -20.75 -12.77
CA ILE A 156 -7.97 -20.39 -12.79
C ILE A 156 -8.58 -20.87 -11.48
N GLU A 157 -9.09 -19.94 -10.71
CA GLU A 157 -9.71 -20.16 -9.40
C GLU A 157 -11.08 -19.49 -9.34
N ASN A 158 -11.96 -20.01 -8.50
CA ASN A 158 -13.22 -19.37 -8.22
C ASN A 158 -13.01 -18.16 -7.30
N CYS A 159 -13.13 -16.97 -7.85
CA CYS A 159 -12.77 -15.73 -7.16
C CYS A 159 -13.62 -14.54 -7.61
N VAL A 160 -13.60 -13.50 -6.79
CA VAL A 160 -14.00 -12.14 -7.17
C VAL A 160 -12.75 -11.36 -7.49
N THR A 161 -12.63 -10.85 -8.70
CA THR A 161 -11.52 -9.99 -9.10
C THR A 161 -11.85 -8.54 -8.79
N TRP A 162 -10.91 -7.83 -8.20
CA TRP A 162 -11.03 -6.42 -7.83
C TRP A 162 -9.96 -5.61 -8.54
N VAL A 163 -10.35 -4.49 -9.11
CA VAL A 163 -9.44 -3.46 -9.64
C VAL A 163 -9.24 -2.41 -8.56
N PHE A 164 -8.00 -2.08 -8.25
CA PHE A 164 -7.63 -1.08 -7.27
C PHE A 164 -6.75 0.00 -7.87
N SER A 165 -6.95 1.23 -7.42
CA SER A 165 -6.02 2.35 -7.57
C SER A 165 -5.41 2.66 -6.21
N ALA A 166 -4.11 2.46 -6.07
CA ALA A 166 -3.36 2.79 -4.85
C ALA A 166 -2.63 4.13 -5.03
N LEU A 167 -2.83 5.06 -4.10
CA LEU A 167 -1.99 6.26 -4.00
C LEU A 167 -0.60 5.84 -3.52
N VAL A 168 0.42 6.27 -4.23
CA VAL A 168 1.83 6.05 -3.91
C VAL A 168 2.52 7.39 -3.73
N THR A 169 3.21 7.56 -2.61
CA THR A 169 3.99 8.76 -2.27
C THR A 169 5.32 8.36 -1.65
N ALA A 170 6.23 9.30 -1.45
CA ALA A 170 7.48 9.08 -0.73
C ALA A 170 7.26 8.59 0.72
N SER A 171 6.15 8.97 1.36
CA SER A 171 5.81 8.60 2.74
C SER A 171 5.10 7.24 2.86
N GLY A 172 4.65 6.64 1.75
CA GLY A 172 3.98 5.35 1.73
C GLY A 172 2.89 5.20 0.69
N GLN A 173 2.06 4.19 0.86
CA GLN A 173 0.98 3.88 -0.07
C GLN A 173 -0.29 3.43 0.66
N ALA A 174 -1.46 3.65 0.03
CA ALA A 174 -2.75 3.19 0.50
C ALA A 174 -3.73 3.02 -0.67
N TRP A 175 -4.74 2.17 -0.50
CA TRP A 175 -5.85 2.10 -1.46
C TRP A 175 -6.61 3.42 -1.48
N ALA A 176 -6.71 4.01 -2.66
CA ALA A 176 -7.44 5.25 -2.89
C ALA A 176 -8.82 4.98 -3.51
N ASP A 177 -8.93 3.95 -4.34
CA ASP A 177 -10.18 3.57 -4.99
C ASP A 177 -10.19 2.08 -5.33
N PHE A 178 -11.41 1.52 -5.52
CA PHE A 178 -11.60 0.11 -5.87
C PHE A 178 -12.96 -0.13 -6.52
N ASP A 179 -13.01 -1.12 -7.42
CA ASP A 179 -14.25 -1.66 -7.98
C ASP A 179 -14.14 -3.18 -8.13
N ALA A 180 -15.23 -3.90 -7.86
CA ALA A 180 -15.31 -5.32 -8.16
C ALA A 180 -15.60 -5.51 -9.65
N TYR A 181 -14.80 -6.31 -10.34
CA TYR A 181 -15.04 -6.70 -11.71
C TYR A 181 -16.26 -7.65 -11.78
N MET A 182 -17.23 -7.29 -12.59
CA MET A 182 -18.41 -8.11 -12.84
C MET A 182 -18.19 -8.96 -14.10
N PRO A 183 -17.97 -10.28 -14.01
CA PRO A 183 -17.83 -11.14 -15.18
C PRO A 183 -19.09 -11.18 -16.05
N ASP A 184 -18.92 -11.46 -17.32
CA ASP A 184 -20.00 -11.52 -18.31
C ASP A 184 -21.15 -12.48 -17.92
N CYS A 185 -20.81 -13.60 -17.27
CA CYS A 185 -21.81 -14.54 -16.75
C CYS A 185 -22.72 -13.95 -15.65
N TRP A 186 -22.28 -12.92 -14.96
CA TRP A 186 -23.09 -12.16 -14.02
C TRP A 186 -23.84 -11.02 -14.72
N ALA A 187 -23.22 -10.36 -15.69
CA ALA A 187 -23.85 -9.28 -16.43
C ALA A 187 -25.13 -9.74 -17.13
N LYS A 188 -25.15 -10.98 -17.63
CA LYS A 188 -26.27 -11.60 -18.35
C LYS A 188 -27.33 -12.29 -17.46
N ASP A 189 -27.06 -12.51 -16.17
CA ASP A 189 -27.97 -13.22 -15.26
C ASP A 189 -28.63 -12.25 -14.27
N GLN A 190 -29.74 -11.67 -14.68
CA GLN A 190 -30.51 -10.70 -13.88
C GLN A 190 -30.95 -11.30 -12.53
N GLY A 191 -31.47 -12.56 -12.54
CA GLY A 191 -31.96 -13.18 -11.30
C GLY A 191 -30.83 -13.45 -10.29
N ARG A 192 -29.65 -13.78 -10.78
CA ARG A 192 -28.45 -13.94 -9.94
C ARG A 192 -27.98 -12.62 -9.37
N ARG A 193 -28.00 -11.54 -10.16
CA ARG A 193 -27.67 -10.17 -9.73
C ARG A 193 -28.59 -9.70 -8.62
N GLU A 194 -29.89 -9.87 -8.79
CA GLU A 194 -30.90 -9.49 -7.78
C GLU A 194 -30.70 -10.22 -6.47
N LYS A 195 -30.49 -11.54 -6.50
CA LYS A 195 -30.21 -12.36 -5.30
C LYS A 195 -28.94 -11.91 -4.56
N ALA A 196 -27.93 -11.48 -5.29
CA ALA A 196 -26.67 -10.97 -4.73
C ALA A 196 -26.77 -9.51 -4.32
N GLY A 197 -27.84 -8.79 -4.63
CA GLY A 197 -28.03 -7.38 -4.36
C GLY A 197 -27.14 -6.48 -5.19
N ILE A 198 -26.78 -6.89 -6.40
CA ILE A 198 -26.06 -6.04 -7.36
C ILE A 198 -27.02 -4.99 -7.91
N PRO A 199 -26.66 -3.69 -7.88
CA PRO A 199 -27.53 -2.63 -8.39
C PRO A 199 -27.94 -2.86 -9.85
N GLU A 200 -29.21 -2.61 -10.17
CA GLU A 200 -29.74 -2.77 -11.53
C GLU A 200 -28.97 -1.92 -12.54
N GLY A 201 -28.66 -0.67 -12.19
CA GLY A 201 -27.91 0.27 -13.04
C GLY A 201 -26.41 -0.03 -13.20
N LEU A 202 -25.87 -1.07 -12.54
CA LEU A 202 -24.48 -1.44 -12.72
C LEU A 202 -24.33 -2.22 -14.04
N SER A 203 -23.66 -1.62 -15.02
CA SER A 203 -23.34 -2.25 -16.30
C SER A 203 -22.03 -3.02 -16.26
N PHE A 204 -21.87 -3.95 -17.22
CA PHE A 204 -20.58 -4.59 -17.48
C PHE A 204 -19.53 -3.53 -17.86
N ALA A 205 -18.33 -3.67 -17.31
CA ALA A 205 -17.16 -2.90 -17.70
C ALA A 205 -15.93 -3.79 -17.67
N THR A 206 -15.03 -3.62 -18.62
CA THR A 206 -13.73 -4.29 -18.63
C THR A 206 -12.83 -3.73 -17.52
N LYS A 207 -11.78 -4.44 -17.14
CA LYS A 207 -10.83 -3.96 -16.12
C LYS A 207 -10.20 -2.61 -16.48
N PRO A 208 -9.75 -2.36 -17.74
CA PRO A 208 -9.28 -1.03 -18.15
C PRO A 208 -10.35 0.07 -18.02
N GLU A 209 -11.61 -0.20 -18.38
CA GLU A 209 -12.70 0.76 -18.22
C GLU A 209 -12.96 1.09 -16.73
N LEU A 210 -12.93 0.09 -15.85
CA LEU A 210 -12.99 0.31 -14.40
C LEU A 210 -11.84 1.20 -13.93
N ALA A 211 -10.61 0.93 -14.37
CA ALA A 211 -9.43 1.75 -14.03
C ALA A 211 -9.57 3.19 -14.55
N ILE A 212 -10.08 3.40 -15.78
CA ILE A 212 -10.37 4.74 -16.32
C ILE A 212 -11.39 5.47 -15.44
N ALA A 213 -12.47 4.78 -15.04
CA ALA A 213 -13.50 5.34 -14.19
C ALA A 213 -12.93 5.74 -12.81
N GLN A 214 -12.07 4.89 -12.22
CA GLN A 214 -11.39 5.18 -10.96
C GLN A 214 -10.50 6.42 -11.07
N VAL A 215 -9.59 6.48 -12.05
CA VAL A 215 -8.69 7.63 -12.20
C VAL A 215 -9.46 8.92 -12.42
N ARG A 216 -10.50 8.90 -13.26
CA ARG A 216 -11.38 10.07 -13.46
C ARG A 216 -12.05 10.50 -12.17
N ARG A 217 -12.60 9.56 -11.41
CA ARG A 217 -13.26 9.81 -10.12
C ARG A 217 -12.30 10.41 -9.09
N LEU A 218 -11.08 9.86 -9.00
CA LEU A 218 -10.03 10.34 -8.11
C LEU A 218 -9.60 11.77 -8.43
N VAL A 219 -9.33 12.06 -9.70
CA VAL A 219 -8.90 13.40 -10.15
C VAL A 219 -10.05 14.40 -9.99
N ALA A 220 -11.27 14.03 -10.38
CA ALA A 220 -12.46 14.86 -10.19
C ALA A 220 -12.76 15.13 -8.70
N GLY A 221 -12.46 14.17 -7.82
CA GLY A 221 -12.54 14.30 -6.36
C GLY A 221 -11.43 15.15 -5.73
N GLY A 222 -10.52 15.70 -6.54
CA GLY A 222 -9.45 16.61 -6.09
C GLY A 222 -8.16 15.93 -5.65
N LEU A 223 -8.00 14.62 -5.87
CA LEU A 223 -6.74 13.94 -5.60
C LEU A 223 -5.66 14.46 -6.55
N ARG A 224 -4.57 14.98 -5.99
CA ARG A 224 -3.43 15.49 -6.73
C ARG A 224 -2.42 14.38 -6.99
N VAL A 225 -2.37 13.90 -8.23
CA VAL A 225 -1.43 12.89 -8.70
C VAL A 225 -0.80 13.34 -10.01
N LEU A 226 0.40 12.88 -10.28
CA LEU A 226 1.24 13.35 -11.39
C LEU A 226 1.52 12.24 -12.39
N TRP A 227 1.36 10.99 -11.99
CA TRP A 227 1.65 9.83 -12.82
C TRP A 227 0.77 8.64 -12.45
N ALA A 228 0.68 7.69 -13.38
CA ALA A 228 0.08 6.38 -13.18
C ALA A 228 1.02 5.27 -13.65
N ALA A 229 1.04 4.15 -12.93
CA ALA A 229 1.71 2.93 -13.34
C ALA A 229 0.73 1.77 -13.30
N ALA A 230 0.77 0.89 -14.32
CA ALA A 230 -0.12 -0.24 -14.42
C ALA A 230 0.56 -1.43 -15.13
N ASP A 231 -0.07 -2.60 -15.02
CA ASP A 231 0.41 -3.82 -15.65
C ASP A 231 0.01 -3.95 -17.14
N GLU A 232 0.27 -5.12 -17.73
CA GLU A 232 0.03 -5.41 -19.14
C GLU A 232 -1.47 -5.39 -19.52
N VAL A 233 -2.37 -5.74 -18.61
CA VAL A 233 -3.82 -5.72 -18.87
C VAL A 233 -4.27 -4.30 -19.22
N TYR A 234 -3.77 -3.32 -18.49
CA TYR A 234 -4.07 -1.89 -18.72
C TYR A 234 -3.19 -1.29 -19.81
N GLY A 235 -1.92 -1.72 -19.90
CA GLY A 235 -0.96 -1.21 -20.86
C GLY A 235 -1.34 -1.49 -22.31
N ARG A 236 -2.02 -2.62 -22.59
CA ARG A 236 -2.58 -2.94 -23.92
C ARG A 236 -3.69 -1.98 -24.35
N SER A 237 -4.44 -1.40 -23.41
CA SER A 237 -5.58 -0.54 -23.71
C SER A 237 -5.12 0.86 -24.16
N GLY A 238 -5.35 1.15 -25.45
CA GLY A 238 -5.14 2.49 -26.01
C GLY A 238 -6.03 3.54 -25.36
N GLU A 239 -7.27 3.17 -25.00
CA GLU A 239 -8.24 4.03 -24.33
C GLU A 239 -7.77 4.40 -22.92
N PHE A 240 -7.22 3.44 -22.17
CA PHE A 240 -6.66 3.71 -20.85
C PHE A 240 -5.51 4.73 -20.92
N ARG A 241 -4.54 4.52 -21.83
CA ARG A 241 -3.43 5.46 -22.03
C ARG A 241 -3.92 6.85 -22.51
N ALA A 242 -4.90 6.88 -23.42
CA ALA A 242 -5.52 8.12 -23.87
C ALA A 242 -6.22 8.87 -22.73
N ALA A 243 -6.93 8.15 -21.85
CA ALA A 243 -7.57 8.75 -20.67
C ALA A 243 -6.55 9.37 -19.72
N LEU A 244 -5.43 8.69 -19.45
CA LEU A 244 -4.35 9.24 -18.61
C LEU A 244 -3.75 10.51 -19.23
N ARG A 245 -3.48 10.51 -20.56
CA ARG A 245 -3.01 11.72 -21.26
C ARG A 245 -4.02 12.86 -21.19
N GLY A 246 -5.30 12.56 -21.40
CA GLY A 246 -6.37 13.56 -21.29
C GLY A 246 -6.54 14.18 -19.91
N LEU A 247 -6.08 13.49 -18.86
CA LEU A 247 -6.03 13.99 -17.47
C LEU A 247 -4.70 14.66 -17.12
N GLY A 248 -3.77 14.81 -18.07
CA GLY A 248 -2.46 15.43 -17.84
C GLY A 248 -1.53 14.57 -16.98
N LEU A 249 -1.68 13.26 -16.96
CA LEU A 249 -0.84 12.36 -16.17
C LEU A 249 0.27 11.75 -17.01
N SER A 250 1.49 11.71 -16.48
CA SER A 250 2.53 10.82 -16.98
C SER A 250 2.14 9.37 -16.74
N TYR A 251 2.65 8.43 -17.55
CA TYR A 251 2.45 7.03 -17.24
C TYR A 251 3.64 6.13 -17.58
N VAL A 252 3.71 5.00 -16.88
CA VAL A 252 4.57 3.86 -17.20
C VAL A 252 3.73 2.61 -17.10
N VAL A 253 3.40 2.01 -18.24
CA VAL A 253 2.53 0.82 -18.32
C VAL A 253 3.25 -0.33 -19.00
N ILE A 254 3.13 -1.54 -18.45
CA ILE A 254 3.72 -2.73 -19.04
C ILE A 254 2.97 -3.07 -20.34
N ILE A 255 3.72 -3.46 -21.36
CA ILE A 255 3.19 -3.98 -22.62
C ILE A 255 3.78 -5.37 -22.90
N PRO A 256 3.09 -6.22 -23.68
CA PRO A 256 3.62 -7.51 -24.09
C PRO A 256 4.81 -7.37 -25.06
N CYS A 257 5.60 -8.41 -25.15
CA CYS A 257 6.79 -8.43 -26.00
C CYS A 257 6.46 -8.27 -27.49
N ASP A 258 5.29 -8.70 -27.92
CA ASP A 258 4.81 -8.62 -29.31
C ASP A 258 4.06 -7.34 -29.65
N TYR A 259 3.96 -6.39 -28.69
CA TYR A 259 3.30 -5.11 -28.91
C TYR A 259 3.98 -4.32 -30.02
N GLN A 260 3.17 -3.80 -30.97
CA GLN A 260 3.67 -3.03 -32.10
C GLN A 260 3.91 -1.56 -31.69
N VAL A 261 5.16 -1.15 -31.73
CA VAL A 261 5.59 0.24 -31.43
C VAL A 261 5.91 0.94 -32.75
N THR A 262 5.39 2.15 -32.93
CA THR A 262 5.70 2.97 -34.10
C THR A 262 6.86 3.92 -33.78
N PHE A 263 7.95 3.77 -34.49
CA PHE A 263 9.16 4.61 -34.40
C PHE A 263 9.18 5.71 -35.45
N ALA A 264 10.24 6.49 -35.48
CA ALA A 264 10.46 7.52 -36.50
C ALA A 264 10.32 6.94 -37.91
N ARG A 265 9.95 7.79 -38.89
CA ARG A 265 9.69 7.41 -40.30
C ARG A 265 8.61 6.33 -40.47
N ASN A 266 7.66 6.22 -39.52
CA ASN A 266 6.57 5.22 -39.48
C ASN A 266 7.06 3.76 -39.47
N LYS A 267 8.28 3.49 -39.04
CA LYS A 267 8.77 2.12 -38.82
C LYS A 267 7.99 1.49 -37.68
N VAL A 268 7.23 0.44 -37.98
CA VAL A 268 6.52 -0.36 -36.97
C VAL A 268 7.37 -1.57 -36.63
N THR A 269 7.64 -1.76 -35.35
CA THR A 269 8.50 -2.85 -34.86
C THR A 269 7.92 -3.41 -33.58
N ARG A 270 7.99 -4.72 -33.36
CA ARG A 270 7.63 -5.33 -32.09
C ARG A 270 8.57 -4.86 -30.97
N ALA A 271 8.05 -4.76 -29.76
CA ALA A 271 8.84 -4.32 -28.59
C ALA A 271 10.08 -5.22 -28.34
N ASP A 272 9.94 -6.55 -28.54
CA ASP A 272 11.05 -7.50 -28.39
C ASP A 272 12.13 -7.36 -29.48
N GLN A 273 11.77 -6.97 -30.69
CA GLN A 273 12.70 -6.74 -31.77
C GLN A 273 13.48 -5.42 -31.61
N ALA A 274 12.88 -4.43 -30.95
CA ALA A 274 13.52 -3.14 -30.67
C ALA A 274 14.71 -3.25 -29.71
N VAL A 275 14.88 -4.37 -29.01
CA VAL A 275 16.04 -4.62 -28.13
C VAL A 275 17.38 -4.51 -28.85
N SER A 276 17.44 -4.85 -30.15
CA SER A 276 18.66 -4.76 -30.94
C SER A 276 19.20 -3.32 -31.09
N GLU A 277 18.34 -2.33 -30.98
CA GLU A 277 18.68 -0.89 -31.08
C GLU A 277 18.90 -0.25 -29.69
N ALA A 278 18.74 -1.03 -28.59
CA ALA A 278 18.74 -0.52 -27.24
C ALA A 278 20.15 -0.40 -26.64
N VAL A 279 20.46 0.78 -26.12
CA VAL A 279 21.67 1.01 -25.30
C VAL A 279 21.27 0.92 -23.83
N PHE A 280 21.86 -0.04 -23.11
CA PHE A 280 21.49 -0.33 -21.74
C PHE A 280 22.39 0.36 -20.73
N GLU A 281 21.81 0.95 -19.71
CA GLU A 281 22.47 1.50 -18.54
C GLU A 281 22.00 0.77 -17.28
N GLN A 282 22.94 0.40 -16.39
CA GLN A 282 22.57 -0.19 -15.10
C GLN A 282 22.09 0.90 -14.14
N ARG A 283 20.83 0.81 -13.72
CA ARG A 283 20.20 1.74 -12.79
C ARG A 283 19.36 1.00 -11.75
N SER A 284 19.17 1.60 -10.57
CA SER A 284 18.28 1.08 -9.56
C SER A 284 16.85 1.59 -9.74
N ALA A 285 15.87 0.70 -9.66
CA ALA A 285 14.44 1.04 -9.61
C ALA A 285 13.94 1.23 -8.16
N GLY A 286 14.75 1.84 -7.30
CA GLY A 286 14.45 2.03 -5.89
C GLY A 286 14.85 0.83 -5.01
N ASN A 287 14.55 0.93 -3.72
CA ASN A 287 14.93 -0.06 -2.73
C ASN A 287 13.89 -1.19 -2.59
N GLY A 288 14.36 -2.43 -2.51
CA GLY A 288 13.58 -3.59 -2.11
C GLY A 288 13.93 -4.04 -0.68
N THR A 289 13.39 -5.18 -0.27
CA THR A 289 13.68 -5.77 1.05
C THR A 289 15.15 -6.16 1.22
N LYS A 290 15.87 -6.41 0.11
CA LYS A 290 17.30 -6.82 0.07
C LYS A 290 18.23 -5.71 -0.45
N GLY A 291 17.82 -4.45 -0.40
CA GLY A 291 18.58 -3.30 -0.92
C GLY A 291 18.14 -2.86 -2.33
N PRO A 292 18.95 -2.05 -3.03
CA PRO A 292 18.62 -1.50 -4.33
C PRO A 292 18.30 -2.57 -5.38
N ARG A 293 17.26 -2.31 -6.18
CA ARG A 293 16.80 -3.21 -7.25
C ARG A 293 17.44 -2.81 -8.57
N TYR A 294 18.70 -3.23 -8.78
CA TYR A 294 19.40 -2.96 -10.02
C TYR A 294 18.88 -3.80 -11.18
N ALA A 295 18.82 -3.18 -12.34
CA ALA A 295 18.55 -3.79 -13.64
C ALA A 295 19.27 -2.97 -14.71
N ASP A 296 19.39 -3.54 -15.89
CA ASP A 296 19.82 -2.79 -17.07
C ASP A 296 18.58 -2.20 -17.74
N TRP A 297 18.65 -0.92 -18.06
CA TRP A 297 17.53 -0.17 -18.62
C TRP A 297 17.92 0.55 -19.89
N ALA A 298 17.02 0.58 -20.86
CA ALA A 298 17.17 1.35 -22.10
C ALA A 298 15.88 2.13 -22.38
N LEU A 299 16.01 3.32 -22.95
CA LEU A 299 14.90 4.19 -23.32
C LEU A 299 15.01 4.53 -24.82
N LEU A 300 13.99 4.17 -25.58
CA LEU A 300 13.93 4.39 -27.04
C LEU A 300 12.83 5.41 -27.36
N GLY A 301 13.15 6.39 -28.21
CA GLY A 301 12.17 7.35 -28.74
C GLY A 301 11.22 6.65 -29.71
N THR A 302 9.91 6.95 -29.60
CA THR A 302 8.91 6.51 -30.58
C THR A 302 8.60 7.63 -31.59
N LYS A 303 7.60 7.43 -32.44
CA LYS A 303 7.12 8.48 -33.36
C LYS A 303 6.54 9.68 -32.58
N ASP A 304 5.86 9.43 -31.45
CA ASP A 304 5.40 10.48 -30.55
C ASP A 304 6.57 10.87 -29.61
N PRO A 305 7.07 12.09 -29.67
CA PRO A 305 8.22 12.49 -28.84
C PRO A 305 7.93 12.47 -27.33
N ARG A 306 6.65 12.37 -26.92
CA ARG A 306 6.24 12.24 -25.50
C ARG A 306 5.90 10.81 -25.10
N GLU A 307 5.82 9.86 -26.04
CA GLU A 307 5.65 8.44 -25.76
C GLU A 307 6.94 7.69 -26.09
N LEU A 308 7.50 6.96 -25.16
CA LEU A 308 8.78 6.27 -25.28
C LEU A 308 8.63 4.80 -24.92
N LEU A 309 9.50 3.96 -25.49
CA LEU A 309 9.63 2.55 -25.13
C LEU A 309 10.76 2.42 -24.09
N LEU A 310 10.40 2.02 -22.86
CA LEU A 310 11.36 1.68 -21.82
C LEU A 310 11.52 0.16 -21.78
N ILE A 311 12.76 -0.31 -21.78
CA ILE A 311 13.10 -1.74 -21.74
C ILE A 311 13.91 -2.00 -20.46
N ARG A 312 13.47 -2.96 -19.66
CA ARG A 312 14.20 -3.48 -18.52
C ARG A 312 14.78 -4.85 -18.84
N ARG A 313 16.05 -5.07 -18.56
CA ARG A 313 16.74 -6.35 -18.66
C ARG A 313 17.21 -6.82 -17.30
N LEU A 314 16.92 -8.08 -16.96
CA LEU A 314 17.43 -8.80 -15.80
C LEU A 314 18.23 -10.03 -16.30
N PRO A 315 19.56 -9.95 -16.45
CA PRO A 315 20.36 -10.99 -17.12
C PRO A 315 20.21 -12.38 -16.50
N ASP A 316 20.01 -12.44 -15.17
CA ASP A 316 19.92 -13.70 -14.42
C ASP A 316 18.57 -14.45 -14.59
N ARG A 317 17.61 -13.91 -15.36
CA ARG A 317 16.26 -14.47 -15.50
C ARG A 317 15.98 -15.30 -16.75
N GLY A 318 16.99 -15.63 -17.55
CA GLY A 318 16.86 -16.47 -18.74
C GLY A 318 15.82 -15.92 -19.73
N LYS A 319 14.81 -16.74 -20.11
CA LYS A 319 13.77 -16.33 -21.08
C LYS A 319 12.93 -15.12 -20.63
N ASN A 320 12.80 -14.88 -19.33
CA ASN A 320 12.02 -13.76 -18.77
C ASN A 320 12.92 -12.56 -18.42
N GLN A 321 14.04 -12.41 -19.09
CA GLN A 321 15.01 -11.35 -18.79
C GLN A 321 14.50 -9.95 -19.17
N TYR A 322 13.58 -9.81 -20.13
CA TYR A 322 13.08 -8.52 -20.58
C TYR A 322 11.67 -8.20 -20.09
N THR A 323 11.43 -6.92 -19.82
CA THR A 323 10.10 -6.34 -19.59
C THR A 323 10.02 -5.03 -20.37
N TYR A 324 8.91 -4.81 -21.05
CA TYR A 324 8.68 -3.68 -21.94
C TYR A 324 7.61 -2.77 -21.35
N TYR A 325 7.82 -1.46 -21.48
CA TYR A 325 6.88 -0.46 -20.99
C TYR A 325 6.68 0.62 -22.06
N LEU A 326 5.42 1.05 -22.23
CA LEU A 326 5.14 2.33 -22.83
C LEU A 326 5.12 3.41 -21.73
N CYS A 327 5.85 4.48 -21.99
CA CYS A 327 6.02 5.59 -21.08
C CYS A 327 5.56 6.87 -21.74
N HIS A 328 4.90 7.74 -20.98
CA HIS A 328 4.50 9.07 -21.41
C HIS A 328 4.88 10.10 -20.37
N ALA A 329 5.51 11.17 -20.79
CA ALA A 329 5.77 12.34 -19.95
C ALA A 329 4.69 13.40 -20.20
N ALA A 330 3.91 13.74 -19.19
CA ALA A 330 2.98 14.85 -19.24
C ALA A 330 3.70 16.19 -19.47
N GLU A 331 2.94 17.22 -19.82
CA GLU A 331 3.51 18.54 -20.04
C GLU A 331 4.25 19.06 -18.79
N GLY A 332 5.44 19.63 -19.00
CA GLY A 332 6.30 20.11 -17.92
C GLY A 332 7.01 19.00 -17.13
N ARG A 333 6.88 17.74 -17.50
CA ARG A 333 7.58 16.61 -16.85
C ARG A 333 8.77 16.12 -17.68
N PRO A 334 9.87 15.67 -17.03
CA PRO A 334 11.06 15.24 -17.76
C PRO A 334 10.83 13.90 -18.44
N ALA A 335 11.07 13.78 -19.74
CA ALA A 335 11.03 12.53 -20.48
C ALA A 335 12.39 11.80 -20.39
N THR A 336 12.87 11.53 -19.19
CA THR A 336 14.20 10.94 -18.94
C THR A 336 14.13 9.50 -18.45
N LEU A 337 15.21 8.74 -18.70
CA LEU A 337 15.37 7.37 -18.24
C LEU A 337 15.15 7.26 -16.72
N THR A 338 15.74 8.14 -15.93
CA THR A 338 15.62 8.16 -14.47
C THR A 338 14.19 8.38 -14.02
N TYR A 339 13.47 9.32 -14.64
CA TYR A 339 12.06 9.60 -14.30
C TYR A 339 11.18 8.37 -14.50
N PHE A 340 11.30 7.72 -15.66
CA PHE A 340 10.47 6.53 -15.95
C PHE A 340 10.88 5.32 -15.14
N ILE A 341 12.16 5.11 -14.84
CA ILE A 341 12.61 4.02 -13.94
C ILE A 341 12.03 4.20 -12.54
N THR A 342 12.00 5.44 -12.03
CA THR A 342 11.45 5.72 -10.70
C THR A 342 9.95 5.40 -10.64
N ILE A 343 9.18 5.79 -11.67
CA ILE A 343 7.76 5.44 -11.78
C ILE A 343 7.57 3.92 -11.91
N ALA A 344 8.33 3.25 -12.79
CA ALA A 344 8.28 1.79 -12.95
C ALA A 344 8.58 1.06 -11.63
N GLY A 345 9.55 1.57 -10.87
CA GLY A 345 9.90 1.08 -9.55
C GLY A 345 8.80 1.27 -8.52
N SER A 346 8.03 2.33 -8.65
CA SER A 346 6.92 2.68 -7.74
C SER A 346 5.66 1.83 -7.93
N ARG A 347 5.56 1.00 -8.98
CA ARG A 347 4.49 -0.01 -9.10
C ARG A 347 4.63 -1.15 -8.08
N TRP A 348 5.85 -1.56 -7.75
CA TRP A 348 6.09 -2.64 -6.78
C TRP A 348 5.48 -2.38 -5.38
N PRO A 349 5.46 -1.15 -4.82
CA PRO A 349 4.71 -0.83 -3.61
C PRO A 349 3.22 -1.19 -3.68
N ALA A 350 2.55 -1.11 -4.83
CA ALA A 350 1.15 -1.49 -4.96
C ALA A 350 0.92 -2.98 -4.66
N GLU A 351 1.76 -3.87 -5.21
CA GLU A 351 1.73 -5.31 -4.87
C GLU A 351 1.90 -5.53 -3.37
N THR A 352 2.77 -4.71 -2.74
CA THR A 352 2.94 -4.73 -1.27
C THR A 352 1.68 -4.27 -0.55
N THR A 353 0.94 -3.30 -1.10
CA THR A 353 -0.32 -2.81 -0.52
C THR A 353 -1.40 -3.88 -0.56
N PHE A 354 -1.51 -4.63 -1.66
CA PHE A 354 -2.44 -5.79 -1.75
C PHE A 354 -2.05 -6.89 -0.77
N ARG A 355 -0.77 -7.23 -0.71
CA ARG A 355 -0.28 -8.20 0.28
C ARG A 355 -0.59 -7.73 1.70
N THR A 356 -0.36 -6.46 2.01
CA THR A 356 -0.69 -5.89 3.31
C THR A 356 -2.19 -5.98 3.60
N GLY A 357 -3.05 -5.69 2.61
CA GLY A 357 -4.50 -5.85 2.74
C GLY A 357 -4.92 -7.27 3.10
N LYS A 358 -4.30 -8.27 2.50
CA LYS A 358 -4.54 -9.69 2.79
C LYS A 358 -3.88 -10.13 4.10
N ASP A 359 -2.58 -9.96 4.22
CA ASP A 359 -1.79 -10.54 5.33
C ASP A 359 -1.99 -9.80 6.65
N ALA A 360 -2.07 -8.45 6.64
CA ALA A 360 -2.17 -7.64 7.85
C ALA A 360 -3.60 -7.26 8.22
N PHE A 361 -4.54 -7.24 7.27
CA PHE A 361 -5.92 -6.84 7.50
C PHE A 361 -6.95 -7.93 7.17
N GLY A 362 -6.53 -9.05 6.57
CA GLY A 362 -7.40 -10.18 6.26
C GLY A 362 -8.53 -9.84 5.29
N TRP A 363 -8.28 -8.94 4.34
CA TRP A 363 -9.27 -8.49 3.37
C TRP A 363 -9.95 -9.66 2.62
N ASP A 364 -9.20 -10.70 2.24
CA ASP A 364 -9.66 -11.89 1.54
C ASP A 364 -10.26 -12.98 2.45
N GLN A 365 -10.39 -12.71 3.76
CA GLN A 365 -10.92 -13.67 4.74
C GLN A 365 -12.38 -13.41 5.11
N SER A 366 -12.98 -12.35 4.58
CA SER A 366 -14.39 -12.01 4.81
C SER A 366 -15.30 -13.06 4.19
N GLN A 367 -16.33 -13.46 4.93
CA GLN A 367 -17.37 -14.39 4.46
C GLN A 367 -18.61 -13.67 3.88
N ALA A 368 -18.51 -12.35 3.67
CA ALA A 368 -19.54 -11.55 3.04
C ALA A 368 -19.83 -12.05 1.61
N ARG A 369 -21.12 -12.07 1.20
CA ARG A 369 -21.54 -12.58 -0.10
C ARG A 369 -22.30 -11.57 -0.95
N THR A 370 -23.14 -10.72 -0.33
CA THR A 370 -23.91 -9.73 -1.08
C THR A 370 -23.03 -8.58 -1.54
N TRP A 371 -23.40 -7.92 -2.64
CA TRP A 371 -22.71 -6.79 -3.22
C TRP A 371 -22.35 -5.73 -2.18
N ASN A 372 -23.35 -5.20 -1.48
CA ASN A 372 -23.09 -4.19 -0.45
C ASN A 372 -22.15 -4.68 0.65
N ALA A 373 -22.23 -5.95 1.03
CA ALA A 373 -21.40 -6.45 2.11
C ALA A 373 -19.93 -6.62 1.72
N ILE A 374 -19.64 -7.09 0.49
CA ILE A 374 -18.25 -7.19 0.01
C ILE A 374 -17.63 -5.80 -0.24
N CYS A 375 -18.41 -4.86 -0.80
CA CYS A 375 -17.94 -3.49 -1.00
C CYS A 375 -17.72 -2.74 0.31
N ARG A 376 -18.61 -2.89 1.29
CA ARG A 376 -18.47 -2.30 2.64
C ARG A 376 -17.25 -2.86 3.37
N HIS A 377 -17.02 -4.16 3.29
CA HIS A 377 -15.82 -4.78 3.84
C HIS A 377 -14.56 -4.20 3.23
N THR A 378 -14.52 -4.05 1.90
CA THR A 378 -13.38 -3.47 1.18
C THR A 378 -13.14 -2.01 1.58
N ALA A 379 -14.20 -1.19 1.67
CA ALA A 379 -14.11 0.21 2.10
C ALA A 379 -13.59 0.34 3.54
N LEU A 380 -14.09 -0.49 4.47
CA LEU A 380 -13.63 -0.51 5.86
C LEU A 380 -12.19 -1.03 5.99
N THR A 381 -11.77 -1.97 5.13
CA THR A 381 -10.38 -2.44 5.08
C THR A 381 -9.45 -1.35 4.56
N ALA A 382 -9.84 -0.60 3.53
CA ALA A 382 -9.08 0.56 3.05
C ALA A 382 -8.93 1.62 4.14
N LEU A 383 -10.01 1.90 4.88
CA LEU A 383 -9.97 2.81 6.03
C LEU A 383 -9.05 2.30 7.15
N ALA A 384 -9.02 0.99 7.42
CA ALA A 384 -8.12 0.39 8.41
C ALA A 384 -6.64 0.52 7.99
N GLN A 385 -6.33 0.38 6.71
CA GLN A 385 -4.99 0.64 6.19
C GLN A 385 -4.58 2.10 6.38
N LEU A 386 -5.45 3.04 6.04
CA LEU A 386 -5.21 4.48 6.21
C LEU A 386 -5.06 4.86 7.68
N ARG A 387 -5.90 4.32 8.57
CA ARG A 387 -5.74 4.48 10.02
C ARG A 387 -4.34 4.05 10.49
N THR A 388 -3.90 2.90 10.02
CA THR A 388 -2.58 2.37 10.40
C THR A 388 -1.45 3.19 9.78
N ALA A 389 -1.62 3.70 8.54
CA ALA A 389 -0.66 4.60 7.92
C ALA A 389 -0.56 5.93 8.68
N ALA A 390 -1.71 6.49 9.13
CA ALA A 390 -1.76 7.69 9.96
C ALA A 390 -1.02 7.49 11.30
N ALA A 391 -1.32 6.39 12.00
CA ALA A 391 -0.62 6.06 13.25
C ALA A 391 0.89 5.89 13.03
N ARG A 392 1.30 5.25 11.92
CA ARG A 392 2.70 5.09 11.56
C ARG A 392 3.39 6.43 11.32
N ALA A 393 2.77 7.32 10.55
CA ALA A 393 3.32 8.64 10.26
C ALA A 393 3.53 9.45 11.55
N ALA A 394 2.57 9.40 12.47
CA ALA A 394 2.68 10.05 13.78
C ALA A 394 3.78 9.42 14.65
N LEU A 395 3.87 8.09 14.70
CA LEU A 395 4.87 7.36 15.48
C LEU A 395 6.31 7.55 14.98
N THR A 396 6.49 7.87 13.69
CA THR A 396 7.80 8.08 13.08
C THR A 396 8.21 9.55 13.02
N GLY A 397 7.36 10.47 13.49
CA GLY A 397 7.62 11.90 13.42
C GLY A 397 7.59 12.49 12.00
N CYS A 398 7.26 11.66 10.99
CA CYS A 398 7.26 12.09 9.59
C CYS A 398 6.18 13.12 9.25
N ARG A 399 5.12 13.24 10.08
CA ARG A 399 4.06 14.27 9.90
C ARG A 399 3.28 14.54 11.18
N VAL A 400 2.92 15.79 11.33
CA VAL A 400 1.82 16.18 12.24
C VAL A 400 0.52 15.77 11.54
N LEU A 401 -0.22 14.84 12.13
CA LEU A 401 -1.56 14.54 11.65
C LEU A 401 -2.40 15.81 11.68
N PRO A 402 -3.27 16.06 10.68
CA PRO A 402 -4.16 17.21 10.71
C PRO A 402 -4.92 17.25 12.04
N ALA A 403 -5.11 18.45 12.58
CA ALA A 403 -5.88 18.65 13.81
C ALA A 403 -7.24 17.98 13.66
N ALA A 404 -7.64 17.19 14.64
CA ALA A 404 -8.90 16.48 14.60
C ALA A 404 -10.05 17.42 14.24
N VAL A 405 -10.92 16.98 13.32
CA VAL A 405 -12.24 17.59 13.12
C VAL A 405 -12.90 17.74 14.51
N PRO A 406 -13.51 18.88 14.84
CA PRO A 406 -13.93 19.21 16.19
C PRO A 406 -14.71 18.08 16.84
N ALA A 407 -14.40 17.81 18.10
CA ALA A 407 -15.01 16.76 18.90
C ALA A 407 -16.54 16.90 18.95
N VAL A 408 -17.23 15.78 18.79
CA VAL A 408 -18.67 15.71 19.02
C VAL A 408 -18.94 16.02 20.49
N PRO A 409 -19.78 16.99 20.84
CA PRO A 409 -20.10 17.31 22.22
C PRO A 409 -20.74 16.12 22.93
N GLY A 410 -20.17 15.68 24.05
CA GLY A 410 -20.81 14.72 24.96
C GLY A 410 -19.97 13.54 25.45
N THR A 411 -18.65 13.60 25.45
CA THR A 411 -17.82 12.65 26.21
C THR A 411 -17.22 13.37 27.43
N ALA A 412 -17.63 12.97 28.62
CA ALA A 412 -17.11 13.49 29.88
C ALA A 412 -15.63 13.10 30.07
N PRO A 413 -14.80 13.94 30.71
CA PRO A 413 -13.41 13.62 30.98
C PRO A 413 -13.31 12.55 32.08
N VAL A 414 -12.37 11.62 31.88
CA VAL A 414 -12.00 10.59 32.86
C VAL A 414 -11.08 11.24 33.91
N PRO A 415 -11.25 10.94 35.21
CA PRO A 415 -10.45 11.54 36.28
C PRO A 415 -8.96 11.14 36.18
N GLU A 416 -8.08 12.09 36.51
CA GLU A 416 -6.64 11.87 36.64
C GLU A 416 -6.32 10.99 37.88
N GLU A 417 -5.54 9.91 37.65
CA GLU A 417 -4.95 9.11 38.73
C GLU A 417 -3.53 9.59 39.05
N PRO A 418 -3.05 9.42 40.31
CA PRO A 418 -1.83 10.02 40.81
C PRO A 418 -0.56 9.39 40.23
N ALA A 419 0.47 10.23 40.09
CA ALA A 419 1.78 9.90 39.58
C ALA A 419 2.51 8.83 40.41
N VAL A 420 2.98 7.76 39.75
CA VAL A 420 3.86 6.74 40.36
C VAL A 420 5.32 7.13 40.09
N ASN A 421 6.12 7.02 41.14
CA ASN A 421 7.52 7.44 41.23
C ASN A 421 8.43 6.67 40.25
N PRO A 422 9.37 7.33 39.52
CA PRO A 422 10.21 6.68 38.47
C PRO A 422 11.28 5.72 39.01
N ASP A 423 11.55 5.68 40.27
CA ASP A 423 12.76 5.01 40.83
C ASP A 423 12.61 3.52 41.15
N ASP A 424 11.44 2.91 41.00
CA ASP A 424 11.20 1.51 41.39
C ASP A 424 11.45 0.45 40.32
N LEU A 425 12.11 0.79 39.22
CA LEU A 425 12.38 -0.16 38.10
C LEU A 425 13.87 -0.46 37.90
N GLN A 426 14.46 -1.23 38.83
CA GLN A 426 15.70 -1.96 38.52
C GLN A 426 15.40 -3.11 37.58
N ILE A 427 15.76 -2.96 36.28
CA ILE A 427 15.68 -4.02 35.29
C ILE A 427 17.09 -4.52 35.04
N HIS A 428 17.34 -5.78 35.35
CA HIS A 428 18.55 -6.50 34.97
C HIS A 428 18.68 -6.51 33.44
N THR A 429 19.67 -5.78 32.92
CA THR A 429 20.12 -5.84 31.52
C THR A 429 21.05 -7.04 31.36
N GLY A 430 20.48 -8.20 31.14
CA GLY A 430 21.25 -9.35 30.67
C GLY A 430 21.46 -9.22 29.17
N ASP A 431 22.57 -8.62 28.76
CA ASP A 431 23.05 -8.66 27.39
C ASP A 431 23.63 -10.06 27.12
N ALA A 432 22.86 -10.94 26.51
CA ALA A 432 23.41 -12.17 25.94
C ALA A 432 24.26 -11.82 24.71
N PRO A 433 25.52 -12.27 24.61
CA PRO A 433 26.34 -11.98 23.46
C PRO A 433 25.83 -12.72 22.21
N LEU A 434 25.66 -11.96 21.11
CA LEU A 434 25.33 -12.51 19.79
C LEU A 434 26.52 -13.33 19.25
N PRO A 435 26.30 -14.47 18.57
CA PRO A 435 27.38 -15.25 17.96
C PRO A 435 28.08 -14.40 16.90
N ALA A 436 29.42 -14.44 16.94
CA ALA A 436 30.32 -13.78 16.01
C ALA A 436 30.19 -14.40 14.61
N THR A 437 29.50 -13.71 13.72
CA THR A 437 29.59 -13.98 12.27
C THR A 437 30.67 -13.08 11.70
N GLY A 438 31.74 -13.71 11.13
CA GLY A 438 32.86 -13.03 10.50
C GLY A 438 32.49 -12.28 9.23
N GLY A 439 31.94 -11.05 9.39
CA GLY A 439 31.66 -10.10 8.35
C GLY A 439 32.20 -8.72 8.71
N LEU A 440 32.40 -7.86 7.73
CA LEU A 440 32.79 -6.45 7.94
C LEU A 440 31.96 -5.83 9.08
N PRO A 441 32.58 -5.10 10.01
CA PRO A 441 31.85 -4.48 11.10
C PRO A 441 30.81 -3.52 10.55
N CYS A 442 29.58 -3.67 11.02
CA CYS A 442 28.49 -2.79 10.70
C CYS A 442 28.79 -1.37 11.25
N PRO A 443 28.71 -0.31 10.44
CA PRO A 443 28.97 1.04 10.93
C PRO A 443 28.11 1.36 12.16
N PRO A 444 28.67 2.02 13.18
CA PRO A 444 27.86 2.54 14.26
C PRO A 444 26.88 3.57 13.70
N GLY A 445 25.59 3.48 14.06
CA GLY A 445 24.60 4.49 13.68
C GLY A 445 23.64 4.14 12.54
N ILE A 446 23.65 2.90 12.01
CA ILE A 446 22.60 2.51 11.06
C ILE A 446 21.23 2.63 11.73
N PRO A 447 20.34 3.50 11.20
CA PRO A 447 19.02 3.68 11.79
C PRO A 447 18.18 2.40 11.65
N PRO A 448 17.23 2.17 12.55
CA PRO A 448 16.32 1.04 12.44
C PRO A 448 15.43 1.20 11.21
N ILE A 449 15.01 0.10 10.58
CA ILE A 449 14.03 0.17 9.50
C ILE A 449 12.71 0.77 10.00
N THR A 450 11.96 1.39 9.10
CA THR A 450 10.64 1.95 9.38
C THR A 450 9.68 0.88 9.92
N LEU A 451 8.69 1.33 10.71
CA LEU A 451 7.61 0.47 11.20
C LEU A 451 6.81 -0.10 10.03
N SER A 452 6.62 -1.41 10.00
CA SER A 452 5.65 -2.04 9.10
C SER A 452 4.21 -1.78 9.57
N HIS A 453 3.22 -1.94 8.69
CA HIS A 453 1.81 -1.85 9.06
C HIS A 453 1.45 -2.83 10.19
N ALA A 454 1.88 -4.08 10.10
CA ALA A 454 1.64 -5.10 11.14
C ALA A 454 2.24 -4.69 12.50
N GLU A 455 3.44 -4.14 12.49
CA GLU A 455 4.11 -3.70 13.71
C GLU A 455 3.45 -2.45 14.32
N THR A 456 3.08 -1.48 13.49
CA THR A 456 2.31 -0.29 13.91
C THR A 456 0.98 -0.71 14.54
N SER A 457 0.23 -1.58 13.89
CA SER A 457 -1.03 -2.11 14.41
C SER A 457 -0.88 -2.83 15.74
N LYS A 458 0.22 -3.58 15.91
CA LYS A 458 0.54 -4.23 17.18
C LYS A 458 0.83 -3.22 18.29
N ILE A 459 1.65 -2.21 18.01
CA ILE A 459 2.02 -1.18 18.99
C ILE A 459 0.78 -0.38 19.43
N THR A 460 -0.02 0.10 18.47
CA THR A 460 -1.23 0.88 18.79
C THR A 460 -2.26 0.07 19.57
N ARG A 461 -2.43 -1.22 19.24
CA ARG A 461 -3.29 -2.11 20.04
C ARG A 461 -2.78 -2.25 21.47
N LEU A 462 -1.50 -2.57 21.65
CA LEU A 462 -0.93 -2.74 22.98
C LEU A 462 -1.00 -1.45 23.81
N ALA A 463 -0.86 -0.29 23.19
CA ALA A 463 -1.03 0.99 23.84
C ALA A 463 -2.48 1.22 24.29
N ARG A 464 -3.46 0.81 23.48
CA ARG A 464 -4.88 0.84 23.86
C ARG A 464 -5.19 -0.12 25.00
N ASP A 465 -4.70 -1.37 24.90
CA ASP A 465 -4.87 -2.38 25.96
C ASP A 465 -4.30 -1.89 27.30
N TRP A 466 -3.17 -1.18 27.26
CA TRP A 466 -2.61 -0.53 28.45
C TRP A 466 -3.52 0.56 29.00
N LYS A 467 -4.04 1.47 28.18
CA LYS A 467 -4.99 2.51 28.62
C LYS A 467 -6.28 1.93 29.22
N GLN A 468 -6.70 0.76 28.77
CA GLN A 468 -7.87 0.05 29.29
C GLN A 468 -7.55 -0.81 30.53
N GLY A 469 -6.32 -0.77 31.05
CA GLY A 469 -5.91 -1.60 32.19
C GLY A 469 -5.73 -3.09 31.88
N LEU A 470 -5.84 -3.50 30.61
CA LEU A 470 -5.70 -4.89 30.17
C LEU A 470 -4.23 -5.32 30.01
N LEU A 471 -3.32 -4.37 30.01
CA LEU A 471 -1.88 -4.58 29.85
C LEU A 471 -1.10 -3.70 30.82
N THR A 472 -0.07 -4.26 31.47
CA THR A 472 0.81 -3.48 32.36
C THR A 472 1.76 -2.58 31.56
N ARG A 473 2.15 -1.43 32.16
CA ARG A 473 3.14 -0.51 31.57
C ARG A 473 4.46 -1.20 31.24
N ALA A 474 4.94 -2.06 32.15
CA ALA A 474 6.17 -2.83 31.94
C ALA A 474 6.12 -3.74 30.70
N ARG A 475 4.99 -4.40 30.49
CA ARG A 475 4.79 -5.28 29.33
C ARG A 475 4.71 -4.50 28.02
N LEU A 476 4.04 -3.34 28.00
CA LEU A 476 4.04 -2.46 26.84
C LEU A 476 5.45 -1.93 26.56
N ALA A 477 6.19 -1.47 27.57
CA ALA A 477 7.58 -1.02 27.43
C ALA A 477 8.49 -2.13 26.86
N PHE A 478 8.30 -3.39 27.29
CA PHE A 478 9.01 -4.54 26.72
C PHE A 478 8.75 -4.67 25.21
N HIS A 479 7.50 -4.61 24.78
CA HIS A 479 7.14 -4.72 23.34
C HIS A 479 7.72 -3.58 22.51
N LEU A 480 7.74 -2.36 23.03
CA LEU A 480 8.35 -1.21 22.35
C LEU A 480 9.86 -1.40 22.16
N ARG A 481 10.57 -1.82 23.23
CA ARG A 481 12.02 -2.13 23.15
C ARG A 481 12.30 -3.29 22.19
N TRP A 482 11.50 -4.35 22.23
CA TRP A 482 11.63 -5.47 21.32
C TRP A 482 11.42 -5.07 19.86
N SER A 483 10.45 -4.22 19.56
CA SER A 483 10.22 -3.64 18.23
C SER A 483 11.44 -2.85 17.77
N ALA A 484 11.97 -1.96 18.61
CA ALA A 484 13.15 -1.16 18.31
C ALA A 484 14.38 -2.04 18.04
N TRP A 485 14.60 -3.07 18.87
CA TRP A 485 15.69 -4.02 18.68
C TRP A 485 15.58 -4.78 17.36
N ARG A 486 14.40 -5.32 17.07
CA ARG A 486 14.16 -6.08 15.84
C ARG A 486 14.41 -5.24 14.59
N ARG A 487 13.97 -4.00 14.58
CA ARG A 487 14.15 -3.08 13.45
C ARG A 487 15.62 -2.71 13.24
N ARG A 488 16.39 -2.51 14.31
CA ARG A 488 17.85 -2.31 14.24
C ARG A 488 18.54 -3.56 13.69
N HIS A 489 18.16 -4.74 14.16
CA HIS A 489 18.71 -6.01 13.67
C HIS A 489 18.45 -6.20 12.17
N GLN A 490 17.24 -5.91 11.70
CA GLN A 490 16.88 -5.96 10.29
C GLN A 490 17.63 -4.91 9.45
N ALA A 491 17.85 -3.72 9.96
CA ALA A 491 18.65 -2.69 9.30
C ALA A 491 20.10 -3.16 9.09
N ARG A 492 20.71 -3.77 10.12
CA ARG A 492 22.05 -4.38 10.01
C ARG A 492 22.10 -5.50 8.99
N ALA A 493 21.11 -6.39 8.98
CA ALA A 493 21.04 -7.47 8.00
C ALA A 493 20.93 -6.93 6.56
N ARG A 494 20.12 -5.89 6.32
CA ARG A 494 20.03 -5.22 5.03
C ARG A 494 21.37 -4.61 4.60
N TRP A 495 22.07 -3.96 5.52
CA TRP A 495 23.39 -3.38 5.25
C TRP A 495 24.40 -4.45 4.82
N HIS A 496 24.47 -5.60 5.52
CA HIS A 496 25.35 -6.69 5.15
C HIS A 496 25.02 -7.27 3.77
N HIS A 497 23.74 -7.47 3.43
CA HIS A 497 23.33 -7.92 2.11
C HIS A 497 23.69 -6.90 1.02
N TYR A 498 23.54 -5.61 1.30
CA TYR A 498 23.89 -4.55 0.38
C TYR A 498 25.41 -4.48 0.13
N SER A 499 26.20 -4.53 1.20
CA SER A 499 27.66 -4.51 1.13
C SER A 499 28.21 -5.72 0.36
N ALA A 500 27.66 -6.91 0.60
CA ALA A 500 28.04 -8.12 -0.14
C ALA A 500 27.73 -8.00 -1.63
N ARG A 501 26.59 -7.41 -1.98
CA ARG A 501 26.16 -7.19 -3.37
C ARG A 501 27.05 -6.16 -4.09
N LEU A 502 27.41 -5.05 -3.42
CA LEU A 502 28.36 -4.08 -3.96
C LEU A 502 29.73 -4.70 -4.18
N ALA A 503 30.22 -5.53 -3.26
CA ALA A 503 31.48 -6.23 -3.41
C ALA A 503 31.48 -7.23 -4.59
N ALA A 504 30.34 -7.87 -4.86
CA ALA A 504 30.16 -8.74 -6.02
C ALA A 504 30.13 -8.00 -7.37
N LEU A 505 29.58 -6.75 -7.38
CA LEU A 505 29.55 -5.89 -8.57
C LEU A 505 30.89 -5.20 -8.86
N ALA A 506 31.79 -5.14 -7.87
CA ALA A 506 33.13 -4.56 -8.00
C ALA A 506 34.20 -5.55 -8.47
N ARG A 507 33.89 -6.83 -8.55
CA ARG A 507 34.68 -7.91 -9.14
C ARG A 507 34.34 -8.12 -10.61
#